data_5fbebb44d2826693970b2e5b919b5da5
#
_entry.id   5fbebb44d2826693970b2e5b919b5da5
#
_cell.length_a   1.000
_cell.length_b   1.000
_cell.length_c   1.000
_cell.angle_alpha   90.00
_cell.angle_beta   90.00
_cell.angle_gamma   90.00
#
_symmetry.space_group_name_H-M   'P 1'
#
loop_
_entity.id
_entity.type
_entity.pdbx_description
1 polymer ?
#
loop_
_entity_poly.entity_id
_entity_poly.type
_entity_poly.pdbx_seq_one_letter_code
_entity_poly.pdbx_strand_id
1 'polypeptide(L)'
;MNIVPELKNRESPLVFNEKNVEKEKIEALIEAARWAPSCFNNQPWSYVFVRGGDSTRKDLEEALSPGNGWAKKAPILVAVGAKPDEDCDMNGLPYYAYDAGLSVMSMVVEAEHLGLRTHQMAGYDEKKVRKALGFHESQRIIVLIALGYEGDVKSVWDKLEQRIKDRLAQPRTRKSTEKNFFFASFGNQHG
;
A
#
# COMPACT_ATOMS: atom_id res chain seq x y z
N MET A 1 8.02 -22.20 12.35
CA MET A 1 6.78 -21.57 12.83
C MET A 1 5.89 -21.26 11.63
N ASN A 2 4.63 -21.70 11.64
CA ASN A 2 3.70 -21.42 10.55
C ASN A 2 2.89 -20.16 10.87
N ILE A 3 3.00 -19.17 10.02
CA ILE A 3 2.15 -17.97 10.02
C ILE A 3 1.18 -18.07 8.83
N VAL A 4 0.16 -17.24 8.83
CA VAL A 4 -0.83 -17.12 7.74
C VAL A 4 -0.10 -16.98 6.40
N PRO A 5 -0.42 -17.83 5.39
CA PRO A 5 0.29 -17.84 4.11
C PRO A 5 0.33 -16.47 3.42
N GLU A 6 -0.75 -15.73 3.47
CA GLU A 6 -0.88 -14.39 2.88
C GLU A 6 0.17 -13.43 3.45
N LEU A 7 0.42 -13.47 4.76
CA LEU A 7 1.47 -12.66 5.38
C LEU A 7 2.87 -13.07 4.95
N LYS A 8 3.09 -14.38 4.82
CA LYS A 8 4.40 -14.93 4.45
C LYS A 8 4.73 -14.69 2.98
N ASN A 9 3.74 -14.91 2.12
CA ASN A 9 3.91 -14.88 0.66
C ASN A 9 3.81 -13.46 0.07
N ARG A 10 3.14 -12.54 0.78
CA ARG A 10 2.97 -11.16 0.35
C ARG A 10 4.29 -10.52 -0.08
N GLU A 11 4.33 -10.04 -1.28
CA GLU A 11 5.45 -9.28 -1.87
C GLU A 11 4.97 -7.93 -2.39
N SER A 12 5.93 -7.07 -2.73
CA SER A 12 5.68 -5.76 -3.35
C SER A 12 6.30 -5.77 -4.75
N PRO A 13 5.61 -6.29 -5.77
CA PRO A 13 6.16 -6.43 -7.12
C PRO A 13 6.41 -5.06 -7.76
N LEU A 14 7.32 -5.03 -8.74
CA LEU A 14 7.64 -3.88 -9.57
C LEU A 14 7.14 -4.04 -11.01
N VAL A 15 6.60 -5.23 -11.32
CA VAL A 15 6.04 -5.57 -12.62
C VAL A 15 4.60 -6.05 -12.40
N PHE A 16 3.67 -5.40 -13.07
CA PHE A 16 2.25 -5.74 -13.04
C PHE A 16 1.79 -6.22 -14.41
N ASN A 17 0.82 -7.13 -14.40
CA ASN A 17 0.06 -7.51 -15.57
C ASN A 17 -1.01 -6.45 -15.87
N GLU A 18 -1.25 -6.14 -17.13
CA GLU A 18 -2.25 -5.15 -17.55
C GLU A 18 -3.71 -5.67 -17.44
N LYS A 19 -3.90 -6.93 -17.02
CA LYS A 19 -5.23 -7.52 -16.81
C LYS A 19 -6.04 -6.68 -15.81
N ASN A 20 -7.27 -6.35 -16.18
CA ASN A 20 -8.20 -5.68 -15.29
C ASN A 20 -8.49 -6.52 -14.04
N VAL A 21 -8.64 -5.86 -12.91
CA VAL A 21 -9.09 -6.49 -11.66
C VAL A 21 -10.62 -6.53 -11.67
N GLU A 22 -11.17 -7.68 -11.36
CA GLU A 22 -12.61 -7.92 -11.30
C GLU A 22 -13.27 -7.06 -10.22
N LYS A 23 -14.49 -6.61 -10.48
CA LYS A 23 -15.25 -5.72 -9.58
C LYS A 23 -15.43 -6.35 -8.21
N GLU A 24 -15.77 -7.62 -8.18
CA GLU A 24 -16.02 -8.39 -6.95
C GLU A 24 -14.78 -8.45 -6.05
N LYS A 25 -13.60 -8.56 -6.66
CA LYS A 25 -12.33 -8.50 -5.91
C LYS A 25 -12.09 -7.12 -5.31
N ILE A 26 -12.37 -6.05 -6.07
CA ILE A 26 -12.25 -4.68 -5.53
C ILE A 26 -13.21 -4.47 -4.35
N GLU A 27 -14.44 -4.97 -4.45
CA GLU A 27 -15.43 -4.91 -3.37
C GLU A 27 -14.95 -5.66 -2.12
N ALA A 28 -14.35 -6.84 -2.28
CA ALA A 28 -13.75 -7.59 -1.18
C ALA A 28 -12.58 -6.84 -0.52
N LEU A 29 -11.71 -6.19 -1.31
CA LEU A 29 -10.63 -5.35 -0.79
C LEU A 29 -11.15 -4.17 0.03
N ILE A 30 -12.21 -3.51 -0.45
CA ILE A 30 -12.87 -2.41 0.27
C ILE A 30 -13.44 -2.90 1.59
N GLU A 31 -14.12 -4.06 1.56
CA GLU A 31 -14.69 -4.65 2.77
C GLU A 31 -13.60 -5.04 3.78
N ALA A 32 -12.51 -5.65 3.34
CA ALA A 32 -11.37 -5.98 4.21
C ALA A 32 -10.78 -4.72 4.88
N ALA A 33 -10.59 -3.64 4.11
CA ALA A 33 -10.12 -2.36 4.64
C ALA A 33 -11.08 -1.77 5.67
N ARG A 34 -12.40 -1.87 5.42
CA ARG A 34 -13.47 -1.34 6.27
C ARG A 34 -13.54 -2.03 7.64
N TRP A 35 -13.18 -3.32 7.71
CA TRP A 35 -13.20 -4.09 8.97
C TRP A 35 -11.96 -3.89 9.85
N ALA A 36 -11.01 -3.06 9.43
CA ALA A 36 -9.85 -2.78 10.26
C ALA A 36 -10.25 -2.05 11.56
N PRO A 37 -9.58 -2.31 12.69
CA PRO A 37 -9.78 -1.54 13.90
C PRO A 37 -9.23 -0.11 13.75
N SER A 38 -9.77 0.82 14.54
CA SER A 38 -9.25 2.17 14.68
C SER A 38 -9.49 2.71 16.08
N CYS A 39 -8.79 3.76 16.45
CA CYS A 39 -8.96 4.45 17.72
C CYS A 39 -10.41 4.92 17.88
N PHE A 40 -11.09 4.50 18.94
CA PHE A 40 -12.53 4.73 19.18
C PHE A 40 -13.46 4.43 17.99
N ASN A 41 -13.00 3.56 17.06
CA ASN A 41 -13.73 3.24 15.83
C ASN A 41 -13.96 4.46 14.90
N ASN A 42 -13.03 5.41 14.90
CA ASN A 42 -13.13 6.66 14.13
C ASN A 42 -13.01 6.44 12.61
N GLN A 43 -12.32 5.39 12.16
CA GLN A 43 -12.18 5.02 10.74
C GLN A 43 -11.77 6.23 9.86
N PRO A 44 -10.63 6.90 10.16
CA PRO A 44 -10.28 8.20 9.59
C PRO A 44 -9.85 8.14 8.12
N TRP A 45 -9.77 6.96 7.54
CA TRP A 45 -9.26 6.71 6.21
C TRP A 45 -10.28 6.97 5.10
N SER A 46 -9.78 7.42 3.97
CA SER A 46 -10.51 7.55 2.71
C SER A 46 -9.71 6.91 1.58
N TYR A 47 -10.38 6.17 0.71
CA TYR A 47 -9.76 5.48 -0.41
C TYR A 47 -10.29 5.99 -1.74
N VAL A 48 -9.40 6.25 -2.69
CA VAL A 48 -9.76 6.53 -4.09
C VAL A 48 -9.05 5.52 -4.99
N PHE A 49 -9.84 4.66 -5.64
CA PHE A 49 -9.36 3.68 -6.61
C PHE A 49 -9.41 4.29 -8.01
N VAL A 50 -8.27 4.37 -8.69
CA VAL A 50 -8.13 4.94 -10.02
C VAL A 50 -7.70 3.89 -11.01
N ARG A 51 -8.57 3.55 -11.96
CA ARG A 51 -8.30 2.57 -13.02
C ARG A 51 -7.55 3.23 -14.20
N GLY A 52 -6.95 2.42 -15.07
CA GLY A 52 -6.18 2.91 -16.21
C GLY A 52 -6.94 3.84 -17.17
N GLY A 53 -8.28 3.68 -17.29
CA GLY A 53 -9.14 4.50 -18.16
C GLY A 53 -9.81 5.70 -17.48
N ASP A 54 -9.61 5.91 -16.18
CA ASP A 54 -10.25 7.00 -15.46
C ASP A 54 -9.62 8.35 -15.82
N SER A 55 -10.40 9.42 -15.88
CA SER A 55 -9.96 10.75 -16.28
C SER A 55 -8.85 11.33 -15.39
N THR A 56 -8.83 10.95 -14.11
CA THR A 56 -7.84 11.41 -13.13
C THR A 56 -6.53 10.59 -13.16
N ARG A 57 -6.49 9.51 -13.95
CA ARG A 57 -5.35 8.57 -13.96
C ARG A 57 -4.05 9.25 -14.34
N LYS A 58 -4.06 10.05 -15.39
CA LYS A 58 -2.86 10.73 -15.88
C LYS A 58 -2.30 11.71 -14.84
N ASP A 59 -3.15 12.51 -14.24
CA ASP A 59 -2.74 13.49 -13.23
C ASP A 59 -2.16 12.80 -11.99
N LEU A 60 -2.74 11.66 -11.59
CA LEU A 60 -2.20 10.84 -10.49
C LEU A 60 -0.82 10.25 -10.84
N GLU A 61 -0.63 9.79 -12.09
CA GLU A 61 0.66 9.30 -12.55
C GLU A 61 1.76 10.38 -12.61
N GLU A 62 1.40 11.63 -12.88
CA GLU A 62 2.30 12.79 -12.86
C GLU A 62 2.67 13.20 -11.43
N ALA A 63 1.92 12.79 -10.43
CA ALA A 63 2.25 12.98 -9.02
C ALA A 63 3.27 11.98 -8.49
N LEU A 64 3.52 10.85 -9.18
CA LEU A 64 4.49 9.86 -8.76
C LEU A 64 5.91 10.41 -8.85
N SER A 65 6.73 10.15 -7.82
CA SER A 65 8.16 10.42 -7.89
C SER A 65 8.83 9.56 -8.98
N PRO A 66 9.92 10.03 -9.61
CA PRO A 66 10.58 9.31 -10.71
C PRO A 66 10.91 7.84 -10.39
N GLY A 67 11.24 7.55 -9.11
CA GLY A 67 11.49 6.20 -8.62
C GLY A 67 10.30 5.24 -8.71
N ASN A 68 9.09 5.75 -8.84
CA ASN A 68 7.83 4.98 -8.89
C ASN A 68 7.17 4.96 -10.27
N GLY A 69 7.87 5.39 -11.33
CA GLY A 69 7.35 5.37 -12.71
C GLY A 69 6.87 3.99 -13.19
N TRP A 70 7.40 2.90 -12.65
CA TRP A 70 6.98 1.52 -12.90
C TRP A 70 5.49 1.28 -12.54
N ALA A 71 4.97 2.00 -11.52
CA ALA A 71 3.60 1.84 -11.05
C ALA A 71 2.54 2.30 -12.07
N LYS A 72 2.92 3.06 -13.10
CA LYS A 72 2.05 3.43 -14.22
C LYS A 72 1.53 2.22 -15.00
N LYS A 73 2.19 1.07 -14.87
CA LYS A 73 1.79 -0.19 -15.49
C LYS A 73 0.78 -0.99 -14.68
N ALA A 74 0.54 -0.64 -13.42
CA ALA A 74 -0.49 -1.30 -12.62
C ALA A 74 -1.89 -0.93 -13.14
N PRO A 75 -2.83 -1.88 -13.24
CA PRO A 75 -4.20 -1.60 -13.71
C PRO A 75 -4.95 -0.64 -12.81
N ILE A 76 -4.62 -0.61 -11.52
CA ILE A 76 -5.22 0.28 -10.53
C ILE A 76 -4.14 0.98 -9.70
N LEU A 77 -4.30 2.28 -9.49
CA LEU A 77 -3.63 3.03 -8.43
C LEU A 77 -4.64 3.39 -7.36
N VAL A 78 -4.30 3.16 -6.10
CA VAL A 78 -5.15 3.52 -4.96
C VAL A 78 -4.46 4.60 -4.17
N ALA A 79 -5.15 5.71 -3.92
CA ALA A 79 -4.72 6.72 -2.97
C ALA A 79 -5.44 6.50 -1.65
N VAL A 80 -4.70 6.49 -0.56
CA VAL A 80 -5.24 6.41 0.80
C VAL A 80 -4.94 7.70 1.51
N GLY A 81 -5.99 8.42 1.86
CA GLY A 81 -5.93 9.63 2.67
C GLY A 81 -6.50 9.40 4.06
N ALA A 82 -6.18 10.29 4.97
CA ALA A 82 -6.83 10.37 6.27
C ALA A 82 -6.93 11.82 6.71
N LYS A 83 -7.95 12.13 7.51
CA LYS A 83 -8.13 13.44 8.09
C LYS A 83 -7.67 13.44 9.56
N PRO A 84 -6.56 14.13 9.87
CA PRO A 84 -5.99 14.11 11.21
C PRO A 84 -6.97 14.49 12.32
N ASP A 85 -7.83 15.50 12.05
CA ASP A 85 -8.77 16.05 13.04
C ASP A 85 -9.96 15.11 13.33
N GLU A 86 -10.14 14.05 12.54
CA GLU A 86 -11.20 13.05 12.72
C GLU A 86 -10.71 11.80 13.48
N ASP A 87 -9.47 11.84 14.00
CA ASP A 87 -8.91 10.72 14.73
C ASP A 87 -8.26 11.16 16.05
N CYS A 88 -7.85 10.17 16.85
CA CYS A 88 -7.26 10.39 18.16
C CYS A 88 -5.89 11.06 18.07
N ASP A 89 -5.64 12.00 18.96
CA ASP A 89 -4.29 12.38 19.38
C ASP A 89 -4.12 12.00 20.86
N MET A 90 -3.25 11.01 21.12
CA MET A 90 -3.02 10.50 22.46
C MET A 90 -1.57 10.74 22.86
N ASN A 91 -1.35 11.55 23.86
CA ASN A 91 -0.02 11.95 24.33
C ASN A 91 0.84 12.64 23.26
N GLY A 92 0.23 13.42 22.37
CA GLY A 92 0.91 14.08 21.24
C GLY A 92 1.29 13.13 20.10
N LEU A 93 0.73 11.93 20.09
CA LEU A 93 0.86 10.97 18.99
C LEU A 93 -0.45 10.89 18.20
N PRO A 94 -0.49 11.40 16.96
CA PRO A 94 -1.67 11.32 16.11
C PRO A 94 -1.83 9.90 15.53
N TYR A 95 -3.00 9.28 15.73
CA TYR A 95 -3.25 7.90 15.37
C TYR A 95 -3.74 7.71 13.93
N TYR A 96 -4.22 8.73 13.24
CA TYR A 96 -4.77 8.62 11.88
C TYR A 96 -3.88 7.85 10.89
N ALA A 97 -2.56 8.02 10.99
CA ALA A 97 -1.62 7.32 10.10
C ALA A 97 -1.43 5.85 10.50
N TYR A 98 -1.45 5.56 11.81
CA TYR A 98 -1.42 4.20 12.34
C TYR A 98 -2.68 3.43 11.93
N ASP A 99 -3.86 4.02 12.12
CA ASP A 99 -5.15 3.43 11.81
C ASP A 99 -5.34 3.22 10.32
N ALA A 100 -4.94 4.20 9.50
CA ALA A 100 -4.88 4.01 8.04
C ALA A 100 -3.93 2.87 7.64
N GLY A 101 -2.81 2.70 8.36
CA GLY A 101 -1.89 1.57 8.14
C GLY A 101 -2.51 0.22 8.46
N LEU A 102 -3.33 0.11 9.51
CA LEU A 102 -4.09 -1.11 9.84
C LEU A 102 -5.11 -1.44 8.75
N SER A 103 -5.85 -0.45 8.27
CA SER A 103 -6.81 -0.59 7.19
C SER A 103 -6.12 -1.03 5.88
N VAL A 104 -5.02 -0.38 5.52
CA VAL A 104 -4.21 -0.78 4.36
C VAL A 104 -3.70 -2.21 4.49
N MET A 105 -3.22 -2.62 5.67
CA MET A 105 -2.71 -3.98 5.84
C MET A 105 -3.81 -5.04 5.72
N SER A 106 -5.03 -4.76 6.20
CA SER A 106 -6.19 -5.64 6.01
C SER A 106 -6.49 -5.84 4.52
N MET A 107 -6.53 -4.76 3.74
CA MET A 107 -6.69 -4.81 2.28
C MET A 107 -5.56 -5.59 1.60
N VAL A 108 -4.32 -5.41 2.04
CA VAL A 108 -3.14 -6.07 1.47
C VAL A 108 -3.16 -7.58 1.68
N VAL A 109 -3.60 -8.03 2.84
CA VAL A 109 -3.75 -9.47 3.15
C VAL A 109 -4.84 -10.08 2.26
N GLU A 110 -5.98 -9.41 2.14
CA GLU A 110 -7.08 -9.84 1.27
C GLU A 110 -6.66 -9.86 -0.20
N ALA A 111 -5.88 -8.87 -0.66
CA ALA A 111 -5.35 -8.86 -2.02
C ALA A 111 -4.51 -10.12 -2.31
N GLU A 112 -3.63 -10.50 -1.38
CA GLU A 112 -2.82 -11.72 -1.49
C GLU A 112 -3.69 -12.98 -1.53
N HIS A 113 -4.72 -13.05 -0.67
CA HIS A 113 -5.69 -14.15 -0.65
C HIS A 113 -6.42 -14.31 -1.99
N LEU A 114 -6.78 -13.20 -2.63
CA LEU A 114 -7.46 -13.16 -3.93
C LEU A 114 -6.52 -13.34 -5.13
N GLY A 115 -5.22 -13.60 -4.90
CA GLY A 115 -4.20 -13.74 -5.94
C GLY A 115 -3.81 -12.42 -6.61
N LEU A 116 -4.11 -11.30 -5.97
CA LEU A 116 -3.67 -9.97 -6.37
C LEU A 116 -2.36 -9.61 -5.67
N ARG A 117 -1.70 -8.57 -6.18
CA ARG A 117 -0.50 -7.98 -5.58
C ARG A 117 -0.70 -6.49 -5.33
N THR A 118 -0.04 -6.03 -4.28
CA THR A 118 -0.01 -4.61 -3.93
C THR A 118 1.41 -4.14 -3.70
N HIS A 119 1.69 -2.90 -4.06
CA HIS A 119 2.96 -2.24 -3.72
C HIS A 119 2.67 -0.84 -3.19
N GLN A 120 2.95 -0.64 -1.91
CA GLN A 120 2.77 0.63 -1.21
C GLN A 120 3.95 1.57 -1.52
N MET A 121 3.63 2.82 -1.84
CA MET A 121 4.61 3.84 -2.24
C MET A 121 4.46 5.10 -1.39
N ALA A 122 5.59 5.60 -0.87
CA ALA A 122 5.68 6.90 -0.21
C ALA A 122 6.23 8.01 -1.12
N GLY A 123 6.74 7.64 -2.29
CA GLY A 123 7.35 8.59 -3.24
C GLY A 123 6.31 9.18 -4.19
N TYR A 124 5.69 10.29 -3.80
CA TYR A 124 4.74 11.08 -4.61
C TYR A 124 4.69 12.54 -4.12
N ASP A 125 4.14 13.41 -4.96
CA ASP A 125 3.79 14.77 -4.59
C ASP A 125 2.38 14.81 -4.00
N GLU A 126 2.30 14.99 -2.68
CA GLU A 126 1.02 14.98 -1.94
C GLU A 126 0.05 16.06 -2.44
N LYS A 127 0.55 17.27 -2.76
CA LYS A 127 -0.31 18.37 -3.24
C LYS A 127 -0.93 18.04 -4.59
N LYS A 128 -0.16 17.44 -5.49
CA LYS A 128 -0.66 16.99 -6.80
C LYS A 128 -1.69 15.88 -6.63
N VAL A 129 -1.45 14.89 -5.76
CA VAL A 129 -2.43 13.81 -5.49
C VAL A 129 -3.74 14.39 -4.97
N ARG A 130 -3.69 15.26 -3.95
CA ARG A 130 -4.90 15.92 -3.43
C ARG A 130 -5.68 16.64 -4.53
N LYS A 131 -4.99 17.43 -5.34
CA LYS A 131 -5.62 18.17 -6.45
C LYS A 131 -6.22 17.24 -7.49
N ALA A 132 -5.49 16.21 -7.91
CA ALA A 132 -5.93 15.27 -8.94
C ALA A 132 -7.19 14.49 -8.53
N LEU A 133 -7.29 14.13 -7.25
CA LEU A 133 -8.34 13.25 -6.74
C LEU A 133 -9.41 13.96 -5.90
N GLY A 134 -9.34 15.28 -5.74
CA GLY A 134 -10.33 16.05 -5.01
C GLY A 134 -10.31 15.84 -3.49
N PHE A 135 -9.19 15.42 -2.91
CA PHE A 135 -9.05 15.38 -1.45
C PHE A 135 -9.05 16.79 -0.88
N HIS A 136 -9.72 16.97 0.26
CA HIS A 136 -9.74 18.24 0.97
C HIS A 136 -8.34 18.62 1.50
N GLU A 137 -8.07 19.91 1.67
CA GLU A 137 -6.76 20.40 2.13
C GLU A 137 -6.37 19.90 3.52
N SER A 138 -7.36 19.65 4.39
CA SER A 138 -7.15 19.08 5.73
C SER A 138 -6.81 17.58 5.71
N GLN A 139 -6.96 16.89 4.57
CA GLN A 139 -6.61 15.49 4.45
C GLN A 139 -5.13 15.31 4.11
N ARG A 140 -4.48 14.36 4.74
CA ARG A 140 -3.14 13.91 4.43
C ARG A 140 -3.22 12.68 3.54
N ILE A 141 -2.37 12.60 2.52
CA ILE A 141 -2.22 11.37 1.75
C ILE A 141 -1.18 10.52 2.46
N ILE A 142 -1.59 9.33 2.89
CA ILE A 142 -0.76 8.43 3.69
C ILE A 142 0.11 7.54 2.79
N VAL A 143 -0.48 7.03 1.71
CA VAL A 143 0.19 6.10 0.82
C VAL A 143 -0.50 6.07 -0.54
N LEU A 144 0.28 5.86 -1.61
CA LEU A 144 -0.23 5.38 -2.90
C LEU A 144 0.07 3.90 -3.04
N ILE A 145 -0.86 3.14 -3.63
CA ILE A 145 -0.74 1.69 -3.79
C ILE A 145 -0.93 1.34 -5.25
N ALA A 146 0.05 0.66 -5.85
CA ALA A 146 -0.13 -0.04 -7.11
C ALA A 146 -0.82 -1.38 -6.83
N LEU A 147 -1.91 -1.69 -7.51
CA LEU A 147 -2.75 -2.86 -7.30
C LEU A 147 -3.04 -3.55 -8.64
N GLY A 148 -2.92 -4.86 -8.68
CA GLY A 148 -3.23 -5.69 -9.84
C GLY A 148 -2.69 -7.10 -9.72
N TYR A 149 -2.63 -7.81 -10.82
CA TYR A 149 -1.97 -9.11 -10.91
C TYR A 149 -0.48 -8.94 -11.12
N GLU A 150 0.31 -9.85 -10.57
CA GLU A 150 1.74 -9.89 -10.81
C GLU A 150 2.05 -10.13 -12.28
N GLY A 151 2.98 -9.37 -12.82
CA GLY A 151 3.44 -9.52 -14.19
C GLY A 151 4.59 -10.53 -14.31
N ASP A 152 4.79 -11.06 -15.50
CA ASP A 152 5.92 -11.92 -15.79
C ASP A 152 7.20 -11.08 -15.96
N VAL A 153 8.04 -11.07 -14.93
CA VAL A 153 9.33 -10.37 -14.92
C VAL A 153 10.23 -10.83 -16.08
N LYS A 154 10.21 -12.13 -16.40
CA LYS A 154 11.09 -12.68 -17.46
C LYS A 154 10.73 -12.13 -18.84
N SER A 155 9.45 -12.00 -19.13
CA SER A 155 8.96 -11.50 -20.43
C SER A 155 9.29 -10.03 -20.68
N VAL A 156 9.56 -9.25 -19.65
CA VAL A 156 9.84 -7.81 -19.73
C VAL A 156 11.27 -7.44 -19.33
N TRP A 157 12.10 -8.43 -18.94
CA TRP A 157 13.41 -8.20 -18.33
C TRP A 157 14.29 -7.23 -19.12
N ASP A 158 14.38 -7.39 -20.43
CA ASP A 158 15.24 -6.55 -21.27
C ASP A 158 14.77 -5.10 -21.37
N LYS A 159 13.48 -4.86 -21.14
CA LYS A 159 12.83 -3.54 -21.18
C LYS A 159 12.86 -2.83 -19.84
N LEU A 160 13.27 -3.51 -18.74
CA LEU A 160 13.32 -2.92 -17.41
C LEU A 160 14.53 -2.02 -17.26
N GLU A 161 14.33 -0.88 -16.58
CA GLU A 161 15.44 -0.03 -16.15
C GLU A 161 16.39 -0.78 -15.20
N GLN A 162 17.69 -0.49 -15.25
CA GLN A 162 18.68 -1.17 -14.41
C GLN A 162 18.34 -1.13 -12.93
N ARG A 163 17.89 0.01 -12.41
CA ARG A 163 17.46 0.16 -11.01
C ARG A 163 16.34 -0.80 -10.61
N ILE A 164 15.43 -1.15 -11.53
CA ILE A 164 14.36 -2.12 -11.28
C ILE A 164 14.94 -3.54 -11.23
N LYS A 165 15.84 -3.87 -12.16
CA LYS A 165 16.56 -5.15 -12.17
C LYS A 165 17.33 -5.35 -10.87
N ASP A 166 18.04 -4.32 -10.41
CA ASP A 166 18.82 -4.36 -9.17
C ASP A 166 17.91 -4.60 -7.95
N ARG A 167 16.75 -3.98 -7.90
CA ARG A 167 15.76 -4.21 -6.82
C ARG A 167 15.16 -5.62 -6.87
N LEU A 168 14.85 -6.12 -8.06
CA LEU A 168 14.32 -7.48 -8.23
C LEU A 168 15.34 -8.56 -7.88
N ALA A 169 16.63 -8.27 -8.03
CA ALA A 169 17.72 -9.18 -7.65
C ALA A 169 17.99 -9.22 -6.12
N GLN A 170 17.46 -8.27 -5.34
CA GLN A 170 17.69 -8.23 -3.90
C GLN A 170 16.91 -9.36 -3.19
N PRO A 171 17.56 -10.10 -2.28
CA PRO A 171 16.89 -11.13 -1.52
C PRO A 171 15.86 -10.51 -0.55
N ARG A 172 14.74 -11.18 -0.40
CA ARG A 172 13.72 -10.81 0.57
C ARG A 172 14.17 -11.22 1.98
N THR A 173 14.54 -10.24 2.78
CA THR A 173 15.06 -10.47 4.13
C THR A 173 14.16 -9.87 5.22
N ARG A 174 14.33 -10.34 6.43
CA ARG A 174 13.80 -9.75 7.66
C ARG A 174 14.92 -9.71 8.71
N LYS A 175 14.85 -8.71 9.57
CA LYS A 175 15.72 -8.70 10.76
C LYS A 175 15.39 -9.91 11.62
N SER A 176 16.39 -10.41 12.36
CA SER A 176 16.15 -11.45 13.37
C SER A 176 15.22 -10.92 14.47
N THR A 177 14.47 -11.82 15.09
CA THR A 177 13.46 -11.46 16.09
C THR A 177 14.06 -10.74 17.30
N GLU A 178 15.28 -11.10 17.69
CA GLU A 178 15.98 -10.50 18.83
C GLU A 178 16.26 -8.99 18.67
N LYS A 179 16.17 -8.46 17.44
CA LYS A 179 16.38 -7.03 17.20
C LYS A 179 15.16 -6.17 17.48
N ASN A 180 13.97 -6.76 17.46
CA ASN A 180 12.72 -5.99 17.47
C ASN A 180 11.71 -6.51 18.47
N PHE A 181 11.92 -7.69 19.07
CA PHE A 181 10.94 -8.31 19.97
C PHE A 181 11.60 -8.62 21.30
N PHE A 182 11.02 -8.12 22.37
CA PHE A 182 11.53 -8.21 23.72
C PHE A 182 10.41 -8.68 24.67
N PHE A 183 10.80 -9.29 25.79
CA PHE A 183 9.86 -9.79 26.80
C PHE A 183 10.05 -9.01 28.11
N ALA A 184 8.95 -8.65 28.75
CA ALA A 184 8.89 -7.91 30.00
C ALA A 184 9.45 -6.48 29.96
N SER A 185 10.59 -6.22 29.30
CA SER A 185 11.17 -4.89 29.16
C SER A 185 11.95 -4.75 27.83
N PHE A 186 12.11 -3.51 27.36
CA PHE A 186 12.91 -3.24 26.17
C PHE A 186 14.37 -3.70 26.38
N GLY A 187 14.91 -4.43 25.41
CA GLY A 187 16.26 -5.00 25.48
C GLY A 187 16.34 -6.39 26.11
N ASN A 188 15.30 -6.87 26.79
CA ASN A 188 15.26 -8.23 27.35
C ASN A 188 14.76 -9.23 26.31
N GLN A 189 15.62 -10.20 25.94
CA GLN A 189 15.34 -11.19 24.88
C GLN A 189 14.85 -12.55 25.42
N HIS A 190 14.79 -12.73 26.73
CA HIS A 190 14.45 -13.98 27.37
C HIS A 190 13.14 -13.82 28.14
N GLY A 191 12.11 -14.56 27.72
CA GLY A 191 10.92 -14.84 28.49
C GLY A 191 11.00 -16.24 29.09
#